data_ce6c49e136b2a7dcc6a9417cf9819192
#
_entry.id   ce6c49e136b2a7dcc6a9417cf9819192
#
_cell.length_a   1.000
_cell.length_b   1.000
_cell.length_c   1.000
_cell.angle_alpha   90.00
_cell.angle_beta   90.00
_cell.angle_gamma   90.00
#
_symmetry.space_group_name_H-M   'P 1'
#
loop_
_entity.id
_entity.type
_entity.pdbx_description
1 polymer ?
#
loop_
_entity_poly.entity_id
_entity_poly.type
_entity_poly.pdbx_seq_one_letter_code
_entity_poly.pdbx_strand_id
1 'polypeptide(L)'
;MRVLIRFVRRGQAGAVEHKERLFDGEAVTLGRSTDQVLHLKDRRVALKHARIALRGAVPVISSKAPGGIVVNDALCREAVLRPGDVIRIGANVL
;
A
#
# COMPACT_ATOMS: atom_id res chain seq x y z
N MET A 1 9.14 8.59 10.36
CA MET A 1 8.82 7.18 10.03
C MET A 1 9.55 6.79 8.77
N ARG A 2 10.20 5.66 8.80
CA ARG A 2 10.81 5.07 7.61
C ARG A 2 10.12 3.76 7.29
N VAL A 3 9.69 3.62 6.05
CA VAL A 3 9.01 2.41 5.57
C VAL A 3 9.67 1.97 4.28
N LEU A 4 10.16 0.75 4.24
CA LEU A 4 10.61 0.10 3.02
C LEU A 4 9.46 -0.74 2.48
N ILE A 5 8.97 -0.39 1.31
CA ILE A 5 7.91 -1.12 0.65
C ILE A 5 8.47 -1.82 -0.57
N ARG A 6 8.32 -3.15 -0.60
CA ARG A 6 8.55 -3.97 -1.78
C ARG A 6 7.22 -4.18 -2.48
N PHE A 7 7.19 -3.95 -3.77
CA PHE A 7 5.97 -4.16 -4.52
C PHE A 7 6.23 -4.90 -5.81
N VAL A 8 5.23 -5.69 -6.18
CA VAL A 8 5.24 -6.48 -7.40
C VAL A 8 4.28 -5.84 -8.39
N ARG A 9 4.78 -5.53 -9.56
CA ARG A 9 4.00 -4.94 -10.64
C ARG A 9 4.08 -5.84 -11.85
N ARG A 10 2.96 -6.10 -12.51
CA ARG A 10 2.98 -6.75 -13.82
C ARG A 10 3.34 -5.71 -14.88
N GLY A 11 4.45 -5.92 -15.54
CA GLY A 11 4.85 -5.17 -16.72
C GLY A 11 4.14 -5.64 -17.97
N GLN A 12 4.51 -5.07 -19.11
CA GLN A 12 4.02 -5.50 -20.41
C GLN A 12 4.46 -6.95 -20.68
N ALA A 13 3.67 -7.68 -21.47
CA ALA A 13 3.90 -9.07 -21.84
C ALA A 13 3.93 -10.06 -20.66
N GLY A 14 3.28 -9.71 -19.53
CA GLY A 14 3.18 -10.60 -18.39
C GLY A 14 4.45 -10.69 -17.53
N ALA A 15 5.48 -9.89 -17.82
CA ALA A 15 6.66 -9.83 -16.98
C ALA A 15 6.32 -9.30 -15.59
N VAL A 16 6.91 -9.88 -14.56
CA VAL A 16 6.74 -9.46 -13.18
C VAL A 16 7.95 -8.61 -12.79
N GLU A 17 7.69 -7.36 -12.40
CA GLU A 17 8.71 -6.46 -11.91
C GLU A 17 8.65 -6.37 -10.39
N HIS A 18 9.80 -6.54 -9.74
CA HIS A 18 9.95 -6.33 -8.31
C HIS A 18 10.64 -4.99 -8.08
N LYS A 19 10.00 -4.12 -7.29
CA LYS A 19 10.55 -2.81 -6.95
C LYS A 19 10.55 -2.62 -5.45
N GLU A 20 11.54 -1.85 -4.98
CA GLU A 20 11.61 -1.42 -3.58
C GLU A 20 11.69 0.09 -3.55
N ARG A 21 10.96 0.70 -2.62
CA ARG A 21 11.09 2.13 -2.33
C ARG A 21 11.13 2.36 -0.84
N LEU A 22 12.05 3.23 -0.42
CA LEU A 22 12.12 3.70 0.94
C LEU A 22 11.32 5.00 1.04
N PHE A 23 10.35 5.02 1.95
CA PHE A 23 9.56 6.21 2.24
C PHE A 23 9.96 6.75 3.59
N ASP A 24 10.20 8.07 3.67
CA ASP A 24 10.56 8.76 4.89
C ASP A 24 9.60 9.95 5.05
N GLY A 25 8.99 10.07 6.23
CA GLY A 25 8.03 11.13 6.49
C GLY A 25 7.00 10.73 7.53
N GLU A 26 5.95 11.55 7.68
CA GLU A 26 4.90 11.34 8.68
C GLU A 26 3.89 10.29 8.24
N ALA A 27 3.64 10.19 6.94
CA ALA A 27 2.68 9.23 6.40
C ALA A 27 3.04 8.84 4.97
N VAL A 28 2.61 7.64 4.60
CA VAL A 28 2.66 7.16 3.21
C VAL A 28 1.23 6.98 2.74
N THR A 29 0.84 7.76 1.72
CA THR A 29 -0.48 7.64 1.10
C THR A 29 -0.38 6.77 -0.14
N LEU A 30 -1.37 5.89 -0.32
CA LEU A 30 -1.41 4.94 -1.41
C LEU A 30 -2.72 5.10 -2.18
N GLY A 31 -2.64 5.20 -3.50
CA GLY A 31 -3.84 5.34 -4.30
C GLY A 31 -3.58 5.61 -5.77
N ARG A 32 -4.66 5.74 -6.52
CA ARG A 32 -4.62 5.95 -7.96
C ARG A 32 -4.38 7.42 -8.35
N SER A 33 -4.60 8.35 -7.43
CA SER A 33 -4.31 9.77 -7.69
C SER A 33 -2.81 10.00 -7.77
N THR A 34 -2.39 10.89 -8.67
CA THR A 34 -0.97 11.19 -8.89
C THR A 34 -0.33 11.94 -7.72
N ASP A 35 -1.12 12.51 -6.82
CA ASP A 35 -0.61 13.18 -5.62
C ASP A 35 -0.32 12.23 -4.45
N GLN A 36 -0.63 10.95 -4.61
CA GLN A 36 -0.34 9.95 -3.59
C GLN A 36 1.15 9.61 -3.57
N VAL A 37 1.71 9.40 -2.38
CA VAL A 37 3.12 9.08 -2.20
C VAL A 37 3.48 7.79 -2.95
N LEU A 38 2.64 6.76 -2.83
CA LEU A 38 2.74 5.57 -3.67
C LEU A 38 1.58 5.56 -4.66
N HIS A 39 1.89 5.87 -5.90
CA HIS A 39 0.91 5.93 -6.98
C HIS A 39 0.68 4.53 -7.56
N LEU A 40 -0.56 4.04 -7.45
CA LEU A 40 -0.96 2.72 -7.93
C LEU A 40 -1.89 2.88 -9.13
N LYS A 41 -1.42 2.53 -10.32
CA LYS A 41 -2.13 2.68 -11.60
C LYS A 41 -3.07 1.50 -11.85
N ASP A 42 -4.05 1.31 -11.01
CA ASP A 42 -5.03 0.23 -11.14
C ASP A 42 -6.43 0.81 -10.96
N ARG A 43 -7.34 0.50 -11.89
CA ARG A 43 -8.73 0.99 -11.84
C ARG A 43 -9.48 0.54 -10.60
N ARG A 44 -9.07 -0.58 -10.00
CA ARG A 44 -9.67 -1.12 -8.77
C ARG A 44 -9.20 -0.40 -7.53
N VAL A 45 -8.21 0.45 -7.66
CA VAL A 45 -7.68 1.24 -6.56
C VAL A 45 -8.40 2.58 -6.52
N ALA A 46 -8.89 2.98 -5.35
CA ALA A 46 -9.49 4.30 -5.16
C ALA A 46 -8.43 5.41 -5.31
N LEU A 47 -8.84 6.63 -5.63
CA LEU A 47 -7.94 7.76 -5.76
C LEU A 47 -7.09 7.96 -4.50
N LYS A 48 -7.70 7.88 -3.32
CA LYS A 48 -7.05 7.87 -2.02
C LYS A 48 -7.46 6.58 -1.33
N HIS A 49 -6.68 5.52 -1.52
CA HIS A 49 -7.11 4.18 -1.11
C HIS A 49 -6.72 3.86 0.33
N ALA A 50 -5.50 4.14 0.70
CA ALA A 50 -4.98 3.78 2.03
C ALA A 50 -3.92 4.78 2.51
N ARG A 51 -3.64 4.72 3.79
CA ARG A 51 -2.63 5.56 4.44
C ARG A 51 -1.91 4.74 5.50
N ILE A 52 -0.59 4.82 5.48
CA ILE A 52 0.25 4.26 6.53
C ILE A 52 0.79 5.43 7.36
N ALA A 53 0.54 5.39 8.65
CA ALA A 53 1.04 6.41 9.59
C ALA A 53 1.34 5.80 10.94
N LEU A 54 2.17 6.48 11.73
CA LEU A 54 2.42 6.06 13.10
C LEU A 54 1.24 6.40 14.00
N ARG A 55 0.83 5.45 14.81
CA ARG A 55 -0.05 5.66 15.96
C ARG A 55 0.79 5.41 17.20
N GLY A 56 1.25 6.50 17.85
CA GLY A 56 2.35 6.39 18.80
C GLY A 56 3.64 5.96 18.06
N ALA A 57 4.25 4.86 18.47
CA ALA A 57 5.44 4.31 17.83
C ALA A 57 5.12 3.17 16.84
N VAL A 58 3.85 2.90 16.57
CA VAL A 58 3.41 1.72 15.80
C VAL A 58 2.89 2.15 14.43
N PRO A 59 3.40 1.58 13.32
CA PRO A 59 2.85 1.86 12.00
C PRO A 59 1.50 1.17 11.82
N VAL A 60 0.51 1.94 11.38
CA VAL A 60 -0.85 1.47 11.13
C VAL A 60 -1.24 1.83 9.70
N ILE A 61 -1.75 0.86 8.96
CA ILE A 61 -2.39 1.11 7.67
C ILE A 61 -3.90 1.22 7.89
N SER A 62 -4.51 2.23 7.26
CA SER A 62 -5.95 2.43 7.32
C SER A 62 -6.49 2.74 5.94
N SER A 63 -7.75 2.35 5.70
CA SER A 63 -8.43 2.58 4.42
C SER A 63 -9.89 2.95 4.66
N LYS A 64 -10.33 3.99 3.94
CA LYS A 64 -11.74 4.37 3.84
C LYS A 64 -12.36 3.97 2.50
N ALA A 65 -11.59 3.33 1.63
CA ALA A 65 -12.07 2.89 0.34
C ALA A 65 -13.10 1.76 0.50
N PRO A 66 -14.14 1.71 -0.37
CA PRO A 66 -15.18 0.68 -0.26
C PRO A 66 -14.65 -0.75 -0.30
N GLY A 67 -13.60 -1.00 -1.10
CA GLY A 67 -12.98 -2.32 -1.20
C GLY A 67 -12.07 -2.70 -0.05
N GLY A 68 -11.72 -1.74 0.83
CA GLY A 68 -10.78 -2.00 1.91
C GLY A 68 -9.37 -2.38 1.43
N ILE A 69 -8.65 -3.06 2.29
CA ILE A 69 -7.31 -3.57 2.02
C ILE A 69 -7.21 -5.01 2.50
N VAL A 70 -6.28 -5.77 1.92
CA VAL A 70 -6.00 -7.13 2.36
C VAL A 70 -4.61 -7.15 2.96
N VAL A 71 -4.51 -7.53 4.23
CA VAL A 71 -3.23 -7.67 4.92
C VAL A 71 -3.08 -9.12 5.34
N ASN A 72 -2.03 -9.79 4.83
CA ASN A 72 -1.77 -11.21 5.08
C ASN A 72 -3.02 -12.08 4.82
N ASP A 73 -3.65 -11.88 3.65
CA ASP A 73 -4.85 -12.59 3.20
C ASP A 73 -6.13 -12.28 3.99
N ALA A 74 -6.11 -11.33 4.91
CA ALA A 74 -7.29 -10.89 5.66
C ALA A 74 -7.78 -9.53 5.17
N LEU A 75 -9.04 -9.46 4.74
CA LEU A 75 -9.68 -8.20 4.36
C LEU A 75 -9.93 -7.36 5.61
N CYS A 76 -9.48 -6.12 5.60
CA CYS A 76 -9.64 -5.21 6.73
C CYS A 76 -9.68 -3.74 6.28
N ARG A 77 -9.94 -2.86 7.21
CA ARG A 77 -9.90 -1.41 7.00
C ARG A 77 -8.80 -0.74 7.82
N GLU A 78 -8.24 -1.45 8.76
CA GLU A 78 -7.16 -0.96 9.61
C GLU A 78 -6.37 -2.15 10.13
N ALA A 79 -5.05 -2.03 10.13
CA ALA A 79 -4.17 -3.06 10.67
C ALA A 79 -2.86 -2.45 11.15
N VAL A 80 -2.35 -2.99 12.25
CA VAL A 80 -0.98 -2.73 12.69
C VAL A 80 -0.04 -3.48 11.75
N LEU A 81 0.96 -2.78 11.23
CA LEU A 81 1.93 -3.37 10.31
C LEU A 81 3.18 -3.83 11.04
N ARG A 82 3.69 -4.98 10.61
CA ARG A 82 4.96 -5.55 11.06
C ARG A 82 5.85 -5.84 9.86
N PRO A 83 7.18 -5.88 10.04
CA PRO A 83 8.06 -6.29 8.94
C PRO A 83 7.64 -7.64 8.36
N GLY A 84 7.61 -7.73 7.04
CA GLY A 84 7.20 -8.94 6.33
C GLY A 84 5.71 -9.05 6.03
N ASP A 85 4.87 -8.14 6.51
CA ASP A 85 3.46 -8.13 6.18
C ASP A 85 3.26 -7.89 4.69
N VAL A 86 2.31 -8.61 4.11
CA VAL A 86 1.94 -8.52 2.70
C VAL A 86 0.60 -7.80 2.57
N ILE A 87 0.59 -6.71 1.82
CA ILE A 87 -0.59 -5.88 1.60
C ILE A 87 -1.03 -6.02 0.15
N ARG A 88 -2.33 -6.23 -0.06
CA ARG A 88 -2.92 -6.24 -1.41
C ARG A 88 -3.92 -5.10 -1.54
N ILE A 89 -3.78 -4.33 -2.59
CA ILE A 89 -4.68 -3.25 -2.97
C ILE A 89 -4.93 -3.38 -4.47
N GLY A 90 -6.15 -3.73 -4.86
CA GLY A 90 -6.44 -4.07 -6.25
C GLY A 90 -5.61 -5.25 -6.71
N ALA A 91 -4.86 -5.10 -7.81
CA ALA A 91 -3.91 -6.11 -8.30
C ALA A 91 -2.50 -5.92 -7.75
N ASN A 92 -2.28 -4.96 -6.88
CA ASN A 92 -0.95 -4.64 -6.35
C ASN A 92 -0.66 -5.45 -5.09
N VAL A 93 0.53 -6.00 -5.03
CA VAL A 93 1.05 -6.70 -3.86
C VAL A 93 2.22 -5.89 -3.32
N LEU A 94 2.15 -5.54 -2.08
CA LEU A 94 3.11 -4.64 -1.44
C LEU A 94 3.85 -5.33 -0.28
#